data_f131a73c9a139adf2995aeb10f553370
#
_entry.id   f131a73c9a139adf2995aeb10f553370
#
_cell.length_a   1.000
_cell.length_b   1.000
_cell.length_c   1.000
_cell.angle_alpha   90.00
_cell.angle_beta   90.00
_cell.angle_gamma   90.00
#
_symmetry.space_group_name_H-M   'P 1'
#
loop_
_entity.id
_entity.type
_entity.pdbx_description
1 polymer ?
#
loop_
_entity_poly.entity_id
_entity_poly.type
_entity_poly.pdbx_seq_one_letter_code
_entity_poly.pdbx_strand_id
1 'polypeptide(L)'
;MKIRKIIISALSVMLFGAFTSIANAGCGKLVIAEQNWASAELMANVDKIILEEGYGCEVELVPGATMPTFTSMNDKGSPDMNPEQWANAVYTPLKK
;
A
#
# COMPACT_ATOMS: atom_id res chain seq x y z
N MET A 1 -9.98 37.88 35.63
CA MET A 1 -8.61 37.54 35.14
C MET A 1 -8.27 36.06 35.22
N LYS A 2 -8.70 35.34 36.24
CA LYS A 2 -8.45 33.87 36.35
C LYS A 2 -9.16 33.04 35.28
N ILE A 3 -10.35 33.43 34.81
CA ILE A 3 -11.15 32.72 33.77
C ILE A 3 -10.48 32.84 32.40
N ARG A 4 -9.85 33.94 32.06
CA ARG A 4 -9.14 34.14 30.78
C ARG A 4 -7.94 33.21 30.63
N LYS A 5 -7.20 32.92 31.71
CA LYS A 5 -6.06 31.99 31.70
C LYS A 5 -6.50 30.54 31.55
N ILE A 6 -7.65 30.15 32.12
CA ILE A 6 -8.23 28.82 32.01
C ILE A 6 -8.73 28.56 30.59
N ILE A 7 -9.35 29.54 29.94
CA ILE A 7 -9.87 29.45 28.58
C ILE A 7 -8.71 29.26 27.56
N ILE A 8 -7.59 29.99 27.75
CA ILE A 8 -6.42 29.88 26.89
C ILE A 8 -5.75 28.50 27.03
N SER A 9 -5.69 27.95 28.26
CA SER A 9 -5.16 26.60 28.50
C SER A 9 -6.04 25.52 27.93
N ALA A 10 -7.38 25.65 28.01
CA ALA A 10 -8.32 24.72 27.42
C ALA A 10 -8.25 24.72 25.89
N LEU A 11 -8.06 25.89 25.27
CA LEU A 11 -7.94 26.02 23.81
C LEU A 11 -6.63 25.40 23.30
N SER A 12 -5.52 25.50 24.07
CA SER A 12 -4.23 24.88 23.72
C SER A 12 -4.29 23.35 23.74
N VAL A 13 -5.04 22.76 24.69
CA VAL A 13 -5.20 21.31 24.79
C VAL A 13 -6.07 20.77 23.64
N MET A 14 -7.09 21.50 23.20
CA MET A 14 -7.90 21.12 22.06
C MET A 14 -7.16 21.14 20.72
N LEU A 15 -6.17 22.04 20.55
CA LEU A 15 -5.39 22.09 19.31
C LEU A 15 -4.41 20.91 19.16
N PHE A 16 -3.91 20.36 20.27
CA PHE A 16 -3.01 19.20 20.25
C PHE A 16 -3.73 17.87 19.98
N GLY A 17 -4.99 17.76 20.35
CA GLY A 17 -5.80 16.54 20.14
C GLY A 17 -6.19 16.29 18.68
N ALA A 18 -6.23 17.33 17.84
CA ALA A 18 -6.62 17.22 16.43
C ALA A 18 -5.52 16.64 15.51
N PHE A 19 -4.25 16.66 15.94
CA PHE A 19 -3.12 16.17 15.13
C PHE A 19 -2.84 14.66 15.29
N THR A 20 -3.39 14.00 16.31
CA THR A 20 -3.15 12.58 16.58
C THR A 20 -3.94 11.64 15.66
N SER A 21 -5.02 12.11 15.02
CA SER A 21 -5.83 11.28 14.12
C SER A 21 -5.21 11.06 12.72
N ILE A 22 -4.22 11.87 12.30
CA ILE A 22 -3.55 11.76 11.00
C ILE A 22 -2.45 10.68 11.03
N ALA A 23 -1.84 10.41 12.20
CA ALA A 23 -0.76 9.44 12.36
C ALA A 23 -1.19 7.96 12.24
N ASN A 24 -2.51 7.66 12.27
CA ASN A 24 -3.07 6.32 12.19
C ASN A 24 -3.80 6.02 10.86
N ALA A 25 -3.71 6.91 9.87
CA ALA A 25 -4.23 6.63 8.53
C ALA A 25 -3.30 5.62 7.85
N GLY A 26 -3.71 4.35 7.78
CA GLY A 26 -3.04 3.33 6.99
C GLY A 26 -3.06 3.66 5.49
N CYS A 27 -2.27 2.94 4.70
CA CYS A 27 -2.21 3.15 3.25
C CYS A 27 -3.41 2.56 2.49
N GLY A 28 -4.38 1.96 3.17
CA GLY A 28 -5.54 1.32 2.60
C GLY A 28 -5.28 -0.13 2.17
N LYS A 29 -6.08 -0.61 1.22
CA LYS A 29 -6.00 -1.98 0.69
C LYS A 29 -5.14 -2.02 -0.57
N LEU A 30 -4.23 -2.99 -0.64
CA LEU A 30 -3.37 -3.27 -1.78
C LEU A 30 -3.47 -4.74 -2.19
N VAL A 31 -3.49 -4.99 -3.48
CA VAL A 31 -3.45 -6.34 -4.06
C VAL A 31 -2.11 -6.54 -4.75
N ILE A 32 -1.36 -7.54 -4.33
CA ILE A 32 -0.04 -7.87 -4.87
C ILE A 32 -0.10 -9.20 -5.60
N ALA A 33 0.42 -9.26 -6.81
CA ALA A 33 0.58 -10.51 -7.53
C ALA A 33 1.70 -11.35 -6.91
N GLU A 34 1.37 -12.58 -6.56
CA GLU A 34 2.34 -13.62 -6.21
C GLU A 34 2.55 -14.50 -7.45
N GLN A 35 3.61 -14.22 -8.20
CA GLN A 35 3.94 -14.99 -9.39
C GLN A 35 4.35 -16.42 -9.03
N ASN A 36 4.19 -17.35 -9.96
CA ASN A 36 4.28 -18.79 -9.73
C ASN A 36 5.71 -19.37 -9.77
N TRP A 37 6.70 -18.61 -9.28
CA TRP A 37 8.08 -19.08 -9.09
C TRP A 37 8.66 -18.54 -7.78
N ALA A 38 9.64 -19.27 -7.21
CA ALA A 38 10.10 -19.11 -5.84
C ALA A 38 10.59 -17.69 -5.47
N SER A 39 11.34 -17.02 -6.35
CA SER A 39 11.83 -15.66 -6.05
C SER A 39 10.69 -14.64 -6.03
N ALA A 40 9.72 -14.77 -6.92
CA ALA A 40 8.57 -13.88 -6.95
C ALA A 40 7.64 -14.10 -5.76
N GLU A 41 7.42 -15.35 -5.35
CA GLU A 41 6.69 -15.68 -4.12
C GLU A 41 7.36 -15.03 -2.91
N LEU A 42 8.69 -15.16 -2.80
CA LEU A 42 9.45 -14.53 -1.73
C LEU A 42 9.29 -13.00 -1.74
N MET A 43 9.46 -12.35 -2.89
CA MET A 43 9.34 -10.89 -3.00
C MET A 43 7.95 -10.41 -2.63
N ALA A 44 6.90 -11.05 -3.13
CA ALA A 44 5.51 -10.67 -2.81
C ALA A 44 5.21 -10.78 -1.31
N ASN A 45 5.71 -11.83 -0.66
CA ASN A 45 5.54 -12.02 0.78
C ASN A 45 6.37 -11.02 1.61
N VAL A 46 7.59 -10.68 1.20
CA VAL A 46 8.41 -9.65 1.84
C VAL A 46 7.73 -8.28 1.71
N ASP A 47 7.27 -7.92 0.52
CA ASP A 47 6.56 -6.66 0.30
C ASP A 47 5.28 -6.57 1.14
N LYS A 48 4.52 -7.65 1.25
CA LYS A 48 3.35 -7.73 2.13
C LYS A 48 3.71 -7.41 3.58
N ILE A 49 4.74 -8.04 4.13
CA ILE A 49 5.18 -7.82 5.52
C ILE A 49 5.59 -6.36 5.72
N ILE A 50 6.40 -5.81 4.82
CA ILE A 50 6.86 -4.42 4.91
C ILE A 50 5.68 -3.44 4.87
N LEU A 51 4.75 -3.65 3.96
CA LEU A 51 3.59 -2.77 3.79
C LEU A 51 2.61 -2.86 4.96
N GLU A 52 2.37 -4.06 5.48
CA GLU A 52 1.48 -4.25 6.64
C GLU A 52 2.10 -3.73 7.93
N GLU A 53 3.33 -4.15 8.25
CA GLU A 53 4.00 -3.81 9.52
C GLU A 53 4.57 -2.38 9.53
N GLY A 54 5.10 -1.92 8.39
CA GLY A 54 5.76 -0.62 8.29
C GLY A 54 4.82 0.53 7.94
N TYR A 55 3.79 0.28 7.16
CA TYR A 55 2.91 1.32 6.62
C TYR A 55 1.43 1.16 6.99
N GLY A 56 1.07 0.09 7.67
CA GLY A 56 -0.31 -0.17 8.09
C GLY A 56 -1.28 -0.44 6.94
N CYS A 57 -0.78 -0.95 5.81
CA CYS A 57 -1.62 -1.35 4.70
C CYS A 57 -2.36 -2.66 5.00
N GLU A 58 -3.47 -2.88 4.33
CA GLU A 58 -4.11 -4.20 4.23
C GLU A 58 -3.71 -4.83 2.90
N VAL A 59 -2.92 -5.91 2.93
CA VAL A 59 -2.36 -6.52 1.72
C VAL A 59 -2.97 -7.88 1.44
N GLU A 60 -3.50 -8.03 0.23
CA GLU A 60 -3.97 -9.30 -0.32
C GLU A 60 -2.96 -9.81 -1.36
N LEU A 61 -2.51 -11.07 -1.23
CA LEU A 61 -1.74 -11.75 -2.26
C LEU A 61 -2.69 -12.51 -3.18
N VAL A 62 -2.51 -12.35 -4.49
CA VAL A 62 -3.27 -13.08 -5.51
C VAL A 62 -2.33 -13.89 -6.39
N PRO A 63 -2.68 -15.14 -6.74
CA PRO A 63 -1.87 -15.94 -7.65
C PRO A 63 -1.65 -15.23 -8.99
N GLY A 64 -0.42 -15.29 -9.50
CA GLY A 64 -0.07 -14.64 -10.74
C GLY A 64 0.75 -15.53 -11.68
N ALA A 65 0.81 -15.09 -12.92
CA ALA A 65 1.70 -15.61 -13.96
C ALA A 65 2.03 -14.45 -14.91
N THR A 66 3.17 -14.51 -15.59
CA THR A 66 3.73 -13.37 -16.35
C THR A 66 2.71 -12.65 -17.24
N MET A 67 2.14 -13.31 -18.21
CA MET A 67 1.21 -12.69 -19.16
C MET A 67 -0.19 -12.43 -18.61
N PRO A 68 -0.83 -13.37 -17.90
CA PRO A 68 -2.14 -13.11 -17.31
C PRO A 68 -2.15 -11.95 -16.31
N THR A 69 -1.13 -11.85 -15.46
CA THR A 69 -1.01 -10.76 -14.49
C THR A 69 -0.79 -9.42 -15.21
N PHE A 70 0.14 -9.36 -16.15
CA PHE A 70 0.37 -8.16 -16.96
C PHE A 70 -0.91 -7.68 -17.66
N THR A 71 -1.62 -8.58 -18.32
CA THR A 71 -2.88 -8.27 -19.01
C THR A 71 -3.94 -7.76 -18.04
N SER A 72 -4.09 -8.40 -16.88
CA SER A 72 -5.05 -7.99 -15.86
C SER A 72 -4.75 -6.59 -15.31
N MET A 73 -3.48 -6.29 -15.04
CA MET A 73 -3.06 -4.96 -14.58
C MET A 73 -3.35 -3.89 -15.63
N ASN A 74 -3.05 -4.19 -16.91
CA ASN A 74 -3.28 -3.26 -18.00
C ASN A 74 -4.77 -3.01 -18.28
N ASP A 75 -5.57 -4.05 -18.30
CA ASP A 75 -6.97 -3.98 -18.71
C ASP A 75 -7.92 -3.61 -17.57
N LYS A 76 -7.60 -4.03 -16.35
CA LYS A 76 -8.47 -3.90 -15.17
C LYS A 76 -7.87 -3.05 -14.05
N GLY A 77 -6.58 -2.69 -14.14
CA GLY A 77 -5.88 -2.01 -13.07
C GLY A 77 -5.70 -2.86 -11.81
N SER A 78 -5.73 -4.18 -11.93
CA SER A 78 -5.56 -5.11 -10.79
C SER A 78 -4.77 -6.34 -11.23
N PRO A 79 -3.84 -6.85 -10.38
CA PRO A 79 -3.44 -6.34 -9.07
C PRO A 79 -2.75 -4.97 -9.13
N ASP A 80 -2.53 -4.34 -7.96
CA ASP A 80 -1.88 -3.03 -7.84
C ASP A 80 -0.37 -3.11 -8.03
N MET A 81 0.24 -4.21 -7.62
CA MET A 81 1.68 -4.45 -7.66
C MET A 81 2.02 -5.83 -8.22
N ASN A 82 3.11 -5.87 -8.94
CA ASN A 82 3.73 -7.11 -9.44
C ASN A 82 5.25 -7.03 -9.21
N PRO A 83 5.77 -7.49 -8.07
CA PRO A 83 7.13 -7.25 -7.62
C PRO A 83 8.23 -7.77 -8.56
N GLU A 84 7.98 -8.87 -9.26
CA GLU A 84 8.98 -9.46 -10.16
C GLU A 84 8.40 -9.64 -11.58
N GLN A 85 8.12 -8.52 -12.23
CA GLN A 85 7.70 -8.54 -13.62
C GLN A 85 8.91 -8.51 -14.55
N TRP A 86 9.09 -9.56 -15.33
CA TRP A 86 10.17 -9.64 -16.31
C TRP A 86 9.81 -8.84 -17.56
N ALA A 87 10.44 -7.70 -17.72
CA ALA A 87 10.15 -6.77 -18.82
C ALA A 87 10.32 -7.39 -20.21
N ASN A 88 11.30 -8.28 -20.38
CA ASN A 88 11.55 -8.97 -21.65
C ASN A 88 10.35 -9.79 -22.12
N ALA A 89 9.65 -10.44 -21.18
CA ALA A 89 8.50 -11.28 -21.49
C ALA A 89 7.27 -10.50 -21.96
N VAL A 90 7.17 -9.22 -21.54
CA VAL A 90 6.03 -8.33 -21.85
C VAL A 90 6.40 -7.18 -22.79
N TYR A 91 7.60 -7.19 -23.35
CA TYR A 91 8.11 -6.09 -24.17
C TYR A 91 7.25 -5.77 -25.39
N THR A 92 6.76 -6.78 -26.11
CA THR A 92 5.91 -6.58 -27.28
C THR A 92 4.55 -5.97 -26.92
N PRO A 93 3.82 -6.48 -25.90
CA PRO A 93 2.58 -5.85 -25.45
C PRO A 93 2.77 -4.44 -24.87
N LEU A 94 3.91 -4.16 -24.21
CA LEU A 94 4.20 -2.83 -23.66
C LEU A 94 4.35 -1.73 -24.71
N LYS A 95 4.67 -2.09 -25.95
CA LYS A 95 4.85 -1.14 -27.07
C LYS A 95 3.55 -0.72 -27.75
N LYS A 96 2.45 -1.33 -27.41
CA LYS A 96 1.12 -1.01 -27.94
C LYS A 96 0.40 0.02 -27.08
#